data_a851da079de96bc26c5aad9a6e0ab0a9
#
_entry.id   a851da079de96bc26c5aad9a6e0ab0a9
#
_cell.length_a   1.000
_cell.length_b   1.000
_cell.length_c   1.000
_cell.angle_alpha   90.00
_cell.angle_beta   90.00
_cell.angle_gamma   90.00
#
_symmetry.space_group_name_H-M   'P 1'
#
loop_
_entity.id
_entity.type
_entity.pdbx_description
1 polymer ?
#
loop_
_entity_poly.entity_id
_entity_poly.type
_entity_poly.pdbx_seq_one_letter_code
_entity_poly.pdbx_strand_id
1 'polypeptide(L)'
;MEKIQAHLEILKEEREKLLRFKVTGEGKSLEYLTQNKRQKVVSEFQQLWQFLEEEEQLLLAQLENLEKAIVKIQNDNVTKMSEEIFRLSNLISELEGKCQKPASEFLQDVRSTLSKCEKGKFLQPVEISPELEKRLSDFSQRNIALTEILWKFKDILPSELETIRGKSLGSHGPG
;
A
#
# COMPACT_ATOMS: atom_id res chain seq x y z
N MET A 1 -30.10 31.51 -70.93
CA MET A 1 -31.06 31.67 -69.78
C MET A 1 -31.20 30.33 -69.07
N GLU A 2 -31.56 29.31 -69.80
CA GLU A 2 -31.77 27.96 -69.14
C GLU A 2 -30.56 27.40 -68.48
N LYS A 3 -29.35 27.55 -69.04
CA LYS A 3 -28.10 27.09 -68.45
C LYS A 3 -27.77 27.82 -67.14
N ILE A 4 -27.99 29.10 -67.10
CA ILE A 4 -27.75 29.92 -65.93
C ILE A 4 -28.71 29.49 -64.79
N GLN A 5 -29.95 29.25 -65.13
CA GLN A 5 -30.94 28.83 -64.17
C GLN A 5 -30.65 27.43 -63.59
N ALA A 6 -30.19 26.50 -64.43
CA ALA A 6 -29.80 25.19 -64.02
C ALA A 6 -28.62 25.26 -63.04
N HIS A 7 -27.61 26.07 -63.35
CA HIS A 7 -26.46 26.28 -62.44
C HIS A 7 -26.88 26.96 -61.12
N LEU A 8 -27.79 27.89 -61.21
CA LEU A 8 -28.32 28.59 -60.05
C LEU A 8 -29.00 27.62 -59.09
N GLU A 9 -29.79 26.71 -59.63
CA GLU A 9 -30.44 25.66 -58.81
C GLU A 9 -29.43 24.75 -58.15
N ILE A 10 -28.39 24.33 -58.85
CA ILE A 10 -27.33 23.50 -58.30
C ILE A 10 -26.58 24.21 -57.17
N LEU A 11 -26.26 25.49 -57.38
CA LEU A 11 -25.58 26.28 -56.35
C LEU A 11 -26.42 26.47 -55.11
N LYS A 12 -27.70 26.67 -55.26
CA LYS A 12 -28.65 26.79 -54.15
C LYS A 12 -28.75 25.50 -53.37
N GLU A 13 -28.80 24.35 -54.04
CA GLU A 13 -28.83 23.06 -53.41
C GLU A 13 -27.55 22.78 -52.62
N GLU A 14 -26.39 23.07 -53.21
CA GLU A 14 -25.12 22.90 -52.54
C GLU A 14 -24.99 23.81 -51.32
N ARG A 15 -25.42 25.06 -51.45
CA ARG A 15 -25.45 26.00 -50.32
C ARG A 15 -26.33 25.48 -49.18
N GLU A 16 -27.48 24.95 -49.51
CA GLU A 16 -28.41 24.41 -48.51
C GLU A 16 -27.83 23.19 -47.81
N LYS A 17 -27.17 22.33 -48.55
CA LYS A 17 -26.46 21.17 -47.95
C LYS A 17 -25.41 21.62 -46.95
N LEU A 18 -24.61 22.61 -47.30
CA LEU A 18 -23.58 23.15 -46.43
C LEU A 18 -24.16 23.84 -45.20
N LEU A 19 -25.27 24.59 -45.40
CA LEU A 19 -25.97 25.24 -44.29
C LEU A 19 -26.55 24.21 -43.34
N ARG A 20 -27.17 23.15 -43.85
CA ARG A 20 -27.69 22.07 -43.04
C ARG A 20 -26.56 21.37 -42.25
N PHE A 21 -25.47 21.06 -42.91
CA PHE A 21 -24.29 20.47 -42.25
C PHE A 21 -23.81 21.37 -41.13
N LYS A 22 -23.70 22.67 -41.38
CA LYS A 22 -23.24 23.64 -40.39
C LYS A 22 -24.21 23.76 -39.20
N VAL A 23 -25.50 23.73 -39.45
CA VAL A 23 -26.54 23.97 -38.45
C VAL A 23 -26.97 22.70 -37.72
N THR A 24 -27.08 21.56 -38.41
CA THR A 24 -27.61 20.31 -37.83
C THR A 24 -26.61 19.57 -36.99
N GLY A 25 -25.35 19.99 -36.94
CA GLY A 25 -24.41 19.46 -35.99
C GLY A 25 -23.70 18.18 -36.38
N GLU A 26 -23.54 17.92 -37.69
CA GLU A 26 -22.57 16.91 -38.08
C GLU A 26 -21.16 17.32 -37.65
N GLY A 27 -20.91 18.66 -37.60
CA GLY A 27 -19.75 19.20 -36.93
C GLY A 27 -19.76 18.96 -35.42
N LYS A 28 -20.95 18.96 -34.80
CA LYS A 28 -21.14 18.62 -33.40
C LYS A 28 -20.92 17.11 -33.13
N SER A 29 -21.22 16.26 -34.13
CA SER A 29 -20.93 14.82 -34.01
C SER A 29 -19.45 14.53 -33.86
N LEU A 30 -18.58 15.28 -34.51
CA LEU A 30 -17.13 15.16 -34.37
C LEU A 30 -16.67 15.57 -32.96
N GLU A 31 -17.23 16.65 -32.44
CA GLU A 31 -16.97 17.06 -31.05
C GLU A 31 -17.46 16.01 -30.07
N TYR A 32 -18.63 15.44 -30.32
CA TYR A 32 -19.18 14.38 -29.50
C TYR A 32 -18.28 13.13 -29.49
N LEU A 33 -17.80 12.71 -30.68
CA LEU A 33 -16.88 11.59 -30.81
C LEU A 33 -15.58 11.85 -30.08
N THR A 34 -15.03 13.05 -30.20
CA THR A 34 -13.81 13.46 -29.49
C THR A 34 -14.03 13.44 -27.98
N GLN A 35 -15.18 13.93 -27.53
CA GLN A 35 -15.55 13.94 -26.12
C GLN A 35 -15.71 12.52 -25.57
N ASN A 36 -16.28 11.59 -26.35
CA ASN A 36 -16.38 10.19 -25.96
C ASN A 36 -14.99 9.55 -25.81
N LYS A 37 -14.09 9.85 -26.74
CA LYS A 37 -12.70 9.37 -26.67
C LYS A 37 -12.00 9.89 -25.41
N ARG A 38 -12.21 11.16 -25.11
CA ARG A 38 -11.65 11.79 -23.89
C ARG A 38 -12.18 11.12 -22.64
N GLN A 39 -13.49 10.92 -22.56
CA GLN A 39 -14.11 10.26 -21.42
C GLN A 39 -13.61 8.83 -21.25
N LYS A 40 -13.40 8.11 -22.34
CA LYS A 40 -12.87 6.76 -22.29
C LYS A 40 -11.46 6.74 -21.71
N VAL A 41 -10.59 7.63 -22.17
CA VAL A 41 -9.24 7.75 -21.63
C VAL A 41 -9.28 8.05 -20.14
N VAL A 42 -10.06 9.04 -19.73
CA VAL A 42 -10.20 9.40 -18.31
C VAL A 42 -10.72 8.22 -17.49
N SER A 43 -11.75 7.54 -18.00
CA SER A 43 -12.34 6.39 -17.32
C SER A 43 -11.34 5.26 -17.11
N GLU A 44 -10.55 4.94 -18.13
CA GLU A 44 -9.53 3.88 -18.03
C GLU A 44 -8.46 4.23 -17.00
N PHE A 45 -7.99 5.48 -17.01
CA PHE A 45 -7.01 5.94 -16.03
C PHE A 45 -7.59 5.94 -14.61
N GLN A 46 -8.84 6.38 -14.45
CA GLN A 46 -9.50 6.37 -13.14
C GLN A 46 -9.68 4.96 -12.60
N GLN A 47 -10.06 4.00 -13.45
CA GLN A 47 -10.21 2.61 -13.06
C GLN A 47 -8.87 2.01 -12.59
N LEU A 48 -7.80 2.30 -13.31
CA LEU A 48 -6.47 1.85 -12.93
C LEU A 48 -6.03 2.49 -11.62
N TRP A 49 -6.22 3.78 -11.49
CA TRP A 49 -5.91 4.52 -10.27
C TRP A 49 -6.66 3.95 -9.07
N GLN A 50 -7.96 3.74 -9.21
CA GLN A 50 -8.80 3.18 -8.15
C GLN A 50 -8.35 1.78 -7.76
N PHE A 51 -8.06 0.95 -8.74
CA PHE A 51 -7.54 -0.40 -8.50
C PHE A 51 -6.23 -0.37 -7.71
N LEU A 52 -5.28 0.46 -8.14
CA LEU A 52 -4.00 0.59 -7.46
C LEU A 52 -4.17 1.11 -6.03
N GLU A 53 -5.05 2.07 -5.82
CA GLU A 53 -5.34 2.61 -4.49
C GLU A 53 -5.95 1.55 -3.58
N GLU A 54 -6.90 0.77 -4.06
CA GLU A 54 -7.51 -0.32 -3.31
C GLU A 54 -6.48 -1.39 -2.92
N GLU A 55 -5.61 -1.76 -3.84
CA GLU A 55 -4.55 -2.75 -3.58
C GLU A 55 -3.54 -2.22 -2.57
N GLU A 56 -3.16 -0.95 -2.67
CA GLU A 56 -2.30 -0.30 -1.68
C GLU A 56 -2.93 -0.38 -0.29
N GLN A 57 -4.21 -0.04 -0.16
CA GLN A 57 -4.90 -0.08 1.12
C GLN A 57 -4.97 -1.49 1.71
N LEU A 58 -5.17 -2.50 0.88
CA LEU A 58 -5.16 -3.89 1.33
C LEU A 58 -3.79 -4.31 1.86
N LEU A 59 -2.72 -3.94 1.17
CA LEU A 59 -1.36 -4.25 1.62
C LEU A 59 -1.03 -3.54 2.93
N LEU A 60 -1.39 -2.26 3.05
CA LEU A 60 -1.18 -1.49 4.27
C LEU A 60 -1.99 -2.06 5.44
N ALA A 61 -3.22 -2.52 5.18
CA ALA A 61 -4.04 -3.15 6.20
C ALA A 61 -3.42 -4.47 6.70
N GLN A 62 -2.86 -5.28 5.80
CA GLN A 62 -2.14 -6.50 6.17
C GLN A 62 -0.92 -6.19 7.05
N LEU A 63 -0.16 -5.17 6.66
CA LEU A 63 1.01 -4.75 7.43
C LEU A 63 0.61 -4.22 8.81
N GLU A 64 -0.46 -3.45 8.89
CA GLU A 64 -1.00 -2.97 10.17
C GLU A 64 -1.39 -4.11 11.09
N ASN A 65 -2.03 -5.15 10.56
CA ASN A 65 -2.39 -6.32 11.35
C ASN A 65 -1.17 -7.05 11.90
N LEU A 66 -0.11 -7.19 11.08
CA LEU A 66 1.15 -7.76 11.53
C LEU A 66 1.80 -6.90 12.62
N GLU A 67 1.80 -5.59 12.44
CA GLU A 67 2.33 -4.64 13.41
C GLU A 67 1.61 -4.76 14.75
N LYS A 68 0.28 -4.81 14.74
CA LYS A 68 -0.52 -4.99 15.95
C LYS A 68 -0.17 -6.30 16.68
N ALA A 69 0.01 -7.37 15.93
CA ALA A 69 0.41 -8.66 16.51
C ALA A 69 1.77 -8.58 17.18
N ILE A 70 2.74 -7.94 16.53
CA ILE A 70 4.09 -7.77 17.07
C ILE A 70 4.06 -6.90 18.32
N VAL A 71 3.36 -5.77 18.29
CA VAL A 71 3.23 -4.85 19.42
C VAL A 71 2.60 -5.55 20.62
N LYS A 72 1.57 -6.37 20.39
CA LYS A 72 0.93 -7.15 21.46
C LYS A 72 1.93 -8.09 22.13
N ILE A 73 2.74 -8.81 21.35
CA ILE A 73 3.76 -9.72 21.88
C ILE A 73 4.81 -8.93 22.66
N GLN A 74 5.26 -7.79 22.14
CA GLN A 74 6.22 -6.93 22.83
C GLN A 74 5.67 -6.43 24.16
N ASN A 75 4.42 -6.00 24.20
CA ASN A 75 3.79 -5.54 25.42
C ASN A 75 3.64 -6.65 26.44
N ASP A 76 3.26 -7.85 26.01
CA ASP A 76 3.16 -9.02 26.87
C ASP A 76 4.54 -9.37 27.46
N ASN A 77 5.58 -9.32 26.63
CA ASN A 77 6.95 -9.59 27.06
C ASN A 77 7.43 -8.55 28.08
N VAL A 78 7.16 -7.27 27.83
CA VAL A 78 7.50 -6.18 28.77
C VAL A 78 6.80 -6.37 30.10
N THR A 79 5.52 -6.73 30.06
CA THR A 79 4.73 -6.99 31.29
C THR A 79 5.34 -8.16 32.07
N LYS A 80 5.64 -9.26 31.39
CA LYS A 80 6.26 -10.44 32.05
C LYS A 80 7.63 -10.11 32.61
N MET A 81 8.46 -9.37 31.88
CA MET A 81 9.77 -8.95 32.36
C MET A 81 9.65 -8.02 33.56
N SER A 82 8.68 -7.11 33.56
CA SER A 82 8.45 -6.21 34.69
C SER A 82 8.03 -6.97 35.95
N GLU A 83 7.18 -7.99 35.81
CA GLU A 83 6.76 -8.86 36.91
C GLU A 83 7.96 -9.64 37.45
N GLU A 84 8.82 -10.14 36.57
CA GLU A 84 10.02 -10.89 36.96
C GLU A 84 11.03 -9.98 37.66
N ILE A 85 11.25 -8.78 37.18
CA ILE A 85 12.10 -7.78 37.83
C ILE A 85 11.58 -7.48 39.24
N PHE A 86 10.27 -7.32 39.39
CA PHE A 86 9.65 -7.08 40.71
C PHE A 86 9.88 -8.26 41.64
N ARG A 87 9.68 -9.49 41.16
CA ARG A 87 9.92 -10.71 41.92
C ARG A 87 11.36 -10.80 42.38
N LEU A 88 12.32 -10.61 41.47
CA LEU A 88 13.74 -10.64 41.77
C LEU A 88 14.16 -9.54 42.75
N SER A 89 13.61 -8.33 42.58
CA SER A 89 13.87 -7.21 43.48
C SER A 89 13.42 -7.50 44.90
N ASN A 90 12.26 -8.15 45.05
CA ASN A 90 11.76 -8.56 46.36
C ASN A 90 12.64 -9.63 47.02
N LEU A 91 13.09 -10.62 46.23
CA LEU A 91 13.99 -11.64 46.72
C LEU A 91 15.33 -11.03 47.14
N ILE A 92 15.87 -10.11 46.39
CA ILE A 92 17.10 -9.40 46.71
C ILE A 92 16.94 -8.63 48.02
N SER A 93 15.85 -7.88 48.16
CA SER A 93 15.59 -7.13 49.40
C SER A 93 15.41 -8.05 50.61
N GLU A 94 14.77 -9.19 50.43
CA GLU A 94 14.57 -10.17 51.47
C GLU A 94 15.89 -10.77 51.93
N LEU A 95 16.78 -11.15 50.98
CA LEU A 95 18.11 -11.67 51.29
C LEU A 95 19.00 -10.62 51.96
N GLU A 96 19.01 -9.40 51.46
CA GLU A 96 19.77 -8.31 52.06
C GLU A 96 19.33 -8.02 53.47
N GLY A 97 18.01 -8.02 53.74
CA GLY A 97 17.47 -7.83 55.05
C GLY A 97 17.86 -8.96 56.03
N LYS A 98 17.89 -10.19 55.56
CA LYS A 98 18.26 -11.36 56.34
C LYS A 98 19.75 -11.42 56.66
N CYS A 99 20.59 -10.90 55.81
CA CYS A 99 22.02 -10.77 56.04
C CYS A 99 22.37 -9.88 57.24
N GLN A 100 21.43 -9.02 57.67
CA GLN A 100 21.60 -8.13 58.82
C GLN A 100 21.12 -8.73 60.13
N LYS A 101 20.55 -9.97 60.13
CA LYS A 101 20.05 -10.64 61.28
C LYS A 101 21.12 -11.43 62.03
N PRO A 102 20.90 -11.72 63.36
CA PRO A 102 21.79 -12.63 64.11
C PRO A 102 21.90 -13.99 63.44
N ALA A 103 23.06 -14.65 63.62
CA ALA A 103 23.41 -15.89 62.90
C ALA A 103 22.39 -17.03 63.07
N SER A 104 21.76 -17.17 64.22
CA SER A 104 20.75 -18.23 64.47
C SER A 104 19.47 -18.04 63.67
N GLU A 105 18.99 -16.80 63.56
CA GLU A 105 17.79 -16.46 62.76
C GLU A 105 18.14 -16.42 61.26
N PHE A 106 19.36 -16.02 60.94
CA PHE A 106 19.88 -15.98 59.58
C PHE A 106 19.80 -17.35 58.91
N LEU A 107 20.28 -18.40 59.55
CA LEU A 107 20.31 -19.74 58.95
C LEU A 107 18.94 -20.31 58.61
N GLN A 108 17.94 -20.09 59.47
CA GLN A 108 16.58 -20.58 59.25
C GLN A 108 15.91 -19.83 58.10
N ASP A 109 16.01 -18.51 58.10
CA ASP A 109 15.34 -17.66 57.12
C ASP A 109 15.97 -17.74 55.73
N VAL A 110 17.32 -17.91 55.70
CA VAL A 110 18.04 -18.02 54.42
C VAL A 110 17.64 -19.28 53.66
N ARG A 111 17.44 -20.40 54.37
CA ARG A 111 16.98 -21.65 53.72
C ARG A 111 15.67 -21.47 52.99
N SER A 112 14.73 -20.78 53.59
CA SER A 112 13.42 -20.50 52.96
C SER A 112 13.58 -19.63 51.73
N THR A 113 14.36 -18.58 51.83
CA THR A 113 14.58 -17.63 50.71
C THR A 113 15.37 -18.25 49.59
N LEU A 114 16.44 -19.03 49.93
CA LEU A 114 17.21 -19.75 48.91
C LEU A 114 16.36 -20.78 48.19
N SER A 115 15.48 -21.47 48.92
CA SER A 115 14.55 -22.40 48.29
C SER A 115 13.64 -21.72 47.26
N LYS A 116 13.18 -20.51 47.55
CA LYS A 116 12.41 -19.72 46.58
C LYS A 116 13.25 -19.34 45.36
N CYS A 117 14.51 -18.99 45.55
CA CYS A 117 15.43 -18.65 44.47
C CYS A 117 15.75 -19.84 43.58
N GLU A 118 15.99 -21.04 44.22
CA GLU A 118 16.31 -22.25 43.50
C GLU A 118 15.15 -22.85 42.72
N LYS A 119 13.91 -22.67 43.19
CA LYS A 119 12.70 -23.16 42.53
C LYS A 119 12.32 -22.35 41.32
N GLY A 120 12.75 -21.11 41.21
CA GLY A 120 12.40 -20.22 40.11
C GLY A 120 13.37 -20.37 38.95
N LYS A 121 12.81 -20.71 37.79
CA LYS A 121 13.54 -20.54 36.53
C LYS A 121 13.55 -19.09 36.18
N PHE A 122 14.66 -18.54 35.73
CA PHE A 122 14.74 -17.19 35.24
C PHE A 122 13.95 -17.08 33.94
N LEU A 123 13.12 -16.04 33.85
CA LEU A 123 12.39 -15.77 32.66
C LEU A 123 13.35 -15.30 31.54
N GLN A 124 13.31 -15.99 30.43
CA GLN A 124 14.08 -15.58 29.27
C GLN A 124 13.22 -14.63 28.41
N PRO A 125 13.81 -13.58 27.87
CA PRO A 125 13.09 -12.75 26.92
C PRO A 125 12.55 -13.60 25.77
N VAL A 126 11.27 -13.45 25.45
CA VAL A 126 10.65 -14.18 24.36
C VAL A 126 10.88 -13.39 23.08
N GLU A 127 11.53 -14.01 22.12
CA GLU A 127 11.69 -13.43 20.80
C GLU A 127 10.37 -13.47 20.03
N ILE A 128 10.28 -12.70 18.95
CA ILE A 128 9.15 -12.74 18.04
C ILE A 128 8.94 -14.17 17.58
N SER A 129 7.71 -14.66 17.57
CA SER A 129 7.43 -16.04 17.18
C SER A 129 7.90 -16.31 15.75
N PRO A 130 8.45 -17.49 15.46
CA PRO A 130 8.84 -17.86 14.10
C PRO A 130 7.72 -17.72 13.07
N GLU A 131 6.48 -17.91 13.51
CA GLU A 131 5.29 -17.74 12.65
C GLU A 131 5.14 -16.30 12.19
N LEU A 132 5.29 -15.33 13.10
CA LEU A 132 5.21 -13.90 12.75
C LEU A 132 6.38 -13.47 11.88
N GLU A 133 7.58 -13.95 12.16
CA GLU A 133 8.74 -13.69 11.31
C GLU A 133 8.52 -14.22 9.89
N LYS A 134 7.95 -15.41 9.77
CA LYS A 134 7.63 -16.00 8.48
C LYS A 134 6.59 -15.18 7.75
N ARG A 135 5.52 -14.76 8.43
CA ARG A 135 4.47 -13.93 7.84
C ARG A 135 5.03 -12.59 7.34
N LEU A 136 5.91 -11.98 8.12
CA LEU A 136 6.56 -10.73 7.74
C LEU A 136 7.49 -10.92 6.55
N SER A 137 8.26 -12.02 6.53
CA SER A 137 9.13 -12.39 5.42
C SER A 137 8.33 -12.65 4.14
N ASP A 138 7.24 -13.39 4.24
CA ASP A 138 6.35 -13.67 3.11
C ASP A 138 5.75 -12.38 2.55
N PHE A 139 5.35 -11.47 3.42
CA PHE A 139 4.86 -10.15 3.03
C PHE A 139 5.94 -9.36 2.28
N SER A 140 7.16 -9.36 2.81
CA SER A 140 8.30 -8.69 2.18
C SER A 140 8.61 -9.25 0.79
N GLN A 141 8.58 -10.56 0.64
CA GLN A 141 8.81 -11.23 -0.65
C GLN A 141 7.73 -10.87 -1.67
N ARG A 142 6.47 -10.85 -1.24
CA ARG A 142 5.35 -10.41 -2.09
C ARG A 142 5.52 -8.96 -2.52
N ASN A 143 5.97 -8.10 -1.61
CA ASN A 143 6.24 -6.71 -1.93
C ASN A 143 7.38 -6.53 -2.92
N ILE A 144 8.43 -7.33 -2.81
CA ILE A 144 9.54 -7.31 -3.77
C ILE A 144 9.01 -7.68 -5.16
N ALA A 145 8.23 -8.74 -5.25
CA ALA A 145 7.64 -9.17 -6.53
C ALA A 145 6.73 -8.09 -7.11
N LEU A 146 5.89 -7.48 -6.28
CA LEU A 146 5.03 -6.37 -6.69
C LEU A 146 5.84 -5.17 -7.17
N THR A 147 6.89 -4.83 -6.44
CA THR A 147 7.79 -3.71 -6.79
C THR A 147 8.42 -3.95 -8.15
N GLU A 148 8.89 -5.16 -8.44
CA GLU A 148 9.46 -5.51 -9.74
C GLU A 148 8.44 -5.35 -10.87
N ILE A 149 7.20 -5.78 -10.66
CA ILE A 149 6.11 -5.62 -11.63
C ILE A 149 5.83 -4.14 -11.89
N LEU A 150 5.74 -3.34 -10.82
CA LEU A 150 5.52 -1.91 -10.93
C LEU A 150 6.68 -1.20 -11.64
N TRP A 151 7.92 -1.62 -11.39
CA TRP A 151 9.08 -1.10 -12.09
C TRP A 151 9.05 -1.41 -13.58
N LYS A 152 8.72 -2.64 -13.95
CA LYS A 152 8.54 -3.03 -15.35
C LYS A 152 7.45 -2.21 -16.02
N PHE A 153 6.34 -2.00 -15.30
CA PHE A 153 5.23 -1.18 -15.80
C PHE A 153 5.67 0.27 -16.04
N LYS A 154 6.42 0.85 -15.09
CA LYS A 154 6.97 2.21 -15.23
C LYS A 154 7.94 2.33 -16.39
N ASP A 155 8.74 1.30 -16.64
CA ASP A 155 9.70 1.31 -17.73
C ASP A 155 9.01 1.17 -19.10
N ILE A 156 8.02 0.28 -19.19
CA ILE A 156 7.32 -0.02 -20.43
C ILE A 156 6.32 1.07 -20.79
N LEU A 157 5.58 1.57 -19.80
CA LEU A 157 4.48 2.50 -20.02
C LEU A 157 4.92 3.80 -20.69
N PRO A 158 6.00 4.49 -20.25
CA PRO A 158 6.44 5.71 -20.94
C PRO A 158 6.79 5.47 -22.40
N SER A 159 7.45 4.37 -22.71
CA SER A 159 7.81 3.97 -24.06
C SER A 159 6.58 3.74 -24.92
N GLU A 160 5.60 3.00 -24.42
CA GLU A 160 4.36 2.73 -25.14
C GLU A 160 3.51 3.99 -25.32
N LEU A 161 3.42 4.84 -24.30
CA LEU A 161 2.72 6.11 -24.40
C LEU A 161 3.40 7.05 -25.37
N GLU A 162 4.72 7.07 -25.40
CA GLU A 162 5.47 7.85 -26.37
C GLU A 162 5.23 7.33 -27.79
N THR A 163 5.16 6.02 -27.97
CA THR A 163 4.81 5.41 -29.26
C THR A 163 3.42 5.86 -29.73
N ILE A 164 2.45 5.84 -28.82
CA ILE A 164 1.08 6.26 -29.14
C ILE A 164 1.01 7.75 -29.44
N ARG A 165 1.63 8.60 -28.64
CA ARG A 165 1.65 10.05 -28.82
C ARG A 165 2.64 10.49 -29.90
N GLY A 166 3.84 9.93 -29.84
CA GLY A 166 4.95 10.33 -30.68
C GLY A 166 4.83 9.86 -32.11
N LYS A 167 4.25 8.70 -32.37
CA LYS A 167 4.03 8.24 -33.75
C LYS A 167 3.03 9.12 -34.49
N SER A 168 1.96 9.56 -33.83
CA SER A 168 1.03 10.47 -34.46
C SER A 168 1.64 11.85 -34.70
N LEU A 169 2.55 12.28 -33.83
CA LEU A 169 3.26 13.55 -33.95
C LEU A 169 4.55 13.40 -34.76
N GLY A 170 5.30 12.30 -34.52
CA GLY A 170 6.57 12.04 -35.18
C GLY A 170 6.44 11.73 -36.65
N SER A 171 5.35 11.12 -37.08
CA SER A 171 5.07 10.89 -38.51
C SER A 171 4.88 12.19 -39.29
N HIS A 172 4.54 13.27 -38.60
CA HIS A 172 4.35 14.59 -39.18
C HIS A 172 5.53 15.52 -38.92
N GLY A 173 6.46 15.07 -38.10
CA GLY A 173 7.69 15.82 -37.86
C GLY A 173 8.57 15.88 -39.10
N PRO A 174 9.39 16.91 -39.23
CA PRO A 174 10.42 16.94 -40.26
C PRO A 174 11.42 15.86 -39.93
N GLY A 175 11.11 14.72 -40.35
CA GLY A 175 11.91 13.52 -40.06
C GLY A 175 13.36 13.72 -40.31
#